data_f0e368b8977ecadb304575a3eb919ccf
#
_entry.id   f0e368b8977ecadb304575a3eb919ccf
#
_cell.length_a   1.000
_cell.length_b   1.000
_cell.length_c   1.000
_cell.angle_alpha   90.00
_cell.angle_beta   90.00
_cell.angle_gamma   90.00
#
_symmetry.space_group_name_H-M   'P 1'
#
loop_
_entity.id
_entity.type
_entity.pdbx_description
1 polymer ?
#
loop_
_entity_poly.entity_id
_entity_poly.type
_entity_poly.pdbx_seq_one_letter_code
_entity_poly.pdbx_strand_id
1 'polypeptide(L)'
;MGNRSAGEILATLRLAGIEEYKAQLCAKAAGLKNREADQFVKVYGPFVGEITHQQQIRLFEIAYREKIEYGKGVYNRQVRRLGITNALNWNSLDQAIRDTFIDTLYQGNATAQQMVKIMAEGGSRQKIIDYLRNDSNLSSDVRRTNIRVRNLQ
;
A
#
# COMPACT_ATOMS: atom_id res chain seq x y z
N MET A 1 4.98 7.41 1.66
CA MET A 1 5.31 7.89 3.02
C MET A 1 4.70 9.26 3.38
N GLY A 2 3.97 9.89 2.50
CA GLY A 2 3.61 11.31 2.57
C GLY A 2 2.77 11.82 3.75
N ASN A 3 2.16 10.97 4.57
CA ASN A 3 1.32 11.39 5.70
C ASN A 3 1.73 10.78 7.05
N ARG A 4 2.96 10.28 7.17
CA ARG A 4 3.48 9.73 8.42
C ARG A 4 4.06 10.83 9.30
N SER A 5 3.85 10.72 10.59
CA SER A 5 4.51 11.56 11.59
C SER A 5 6.03 11.27 11.67
N ALA A 6 6.79 12.23 12.16
CA ALA A 6 8.22 12.04 12.42
C ALA A 6 8.50 10.81 13.30
N GLY A 7 7.66 10.58 14.32
CA GLY A 7 7.78 9.42 15.21
C GLY A 7 7.59 8.08 14.50
N GLU A 8 6.61 7.96 13.61
CA GLU A 8 6.37 6.76 12.82
C GLU A 8 7.51 6.48 11.83
N ILE A 9 8.03 7.53 11.18
CA ILE A 9 9.18 7.41 10.29
C ILE A 9 10.39 6.92 11.08
N LEU A 10 10.68 7.54 12.21
CA LEU A 10 11.81 7.19 13.07
C LEU A 10 11.73 5.73 13.54
N ALA A 11 10.55 5.30 14.01
CA ALA A 11 10.33 3.92 14.44
C ALA A 11 10.57 2.92 13.29
N THR A 12 10.06 3.21 12.10
CA THR A 12 10.24 2.37 10.91
C THR A 12 11.72 2.25 10.52
N LEU A 13 12.45 3.36 10.53
CA LEU A 13 13.87 3.37 10.15
C LEU A 13 14.73 2.62 11.18
N ARG A 14 14.43 2.76 12.47
CA ARG A 14 15.07 1.99 13.55
C ARG A 14 14.84 0.48 13.39
N LEU A 15 13.59 0.07 13.11
CA LEU A 15 13.26 -1.34 12.86
C LEU A 15 14.01 -1.91 11.64
N ALA A 16 14.25 -1.07 10.63
CA ALA A 16 15.05 -1.46 9.47
C ALA A 16 16.56 -1.54 9.74
N GLY A 17 17.00 -1.15 10.94
CA GLY A 17 18.41 -1.17 11.33
C GLY A 17 19.22 -0.01 10.74
N ILE A 18 18.55 1.10 10.44
CA ILE A 18 19.23 2.32 9.98
C ILE A 18 19.83 3.03 11.19
N GLU A 19 21.06 3.52 11.03
CA GLU A 19 21.80 4.19 12.10
C GLU A 19 21.01 5.37 12.66
N GLU A 20 21.07 5.55 13.98
CA GLU A 20 20.22 6.48 14.71
C GLU A 20 20.30 7.92 14.15
N TYR A 21 21.51 8.42 13.83
CA TYR A 21 21.67 9.77 13.31
C TYR A 21 21.02 9.94 11.93
N LYS A 22 21.08 8.91 11.06
CA LYS A 22 20.41 8.92 9.75
C LYS A 22 18.89 8.86 9.92
N ALA A 23 18.41 7.99 10.80
CA ALA A 23 17.00 7.85 11.09
C ALA A 23 16.41 9.17 11.64
N GLN A 24 17.11 9.84 12.53
CA GLN A 24 16.73 11.14 13.07
C GLN A 24 16.68 12.23 12.00
N LEU A 25 17.69 12.29 11.14
CA LEU A 25 17.71 13.24 10.01
C LEU A 25 16.53 12.99 9.06
N CYS A 26 16.29 11.75 8.66
CA CYS A 26 15.16 11.40 7.79
C CYS A 26 13.80 11.72 8.43
N ALA A 27 13.66 11.52 9.74
CA ALA A 27 12.42 11.85 10.45
C ALA A 27 12.11 13.35 10.45
N LYS A 28 13.13 14.22 10.43
CA LYS A 28 12.95 15.68 10.30
C LYS A 28 12.32 16.10 8.98
N ALA A 29 12.40 15.25 7.95
CA ALA A 29 11.75 15.50 6.66
C ALA A 29 10.23 15.25 6.68
N ALA A 30 9.67 14.77 7.80
CA ALA A 30 8.26 14.51 7.93
C ALA A 30 7.43 15.78 7.68
N GLY A 31 6.48 15.69 6.75
CA GLY A 31 5.58 16.81 6.43
C GLY A 31 6.15 17.86 5.45
N LEU A 32 7.44 17.82 5.12
CA LEU A 32 8.02 18.71 4.13
C LEU A 32 7.50 18.39 2.72
N LYS A 33 7.24 19.45 1.95
CA LYS A 33 6.70 19.34 0.58
C LYS A 33 7.44 20.26 -0.37
N ASN A 34 7.44 19.89 -1.64
CA ASN A 34 7.94 20.73 -2.73
C ASN A 34 9.34 21.31 -2.43
N ARG A 35 9.47 22.64 -2.52
CA ARG A 35 10.73 23.36 -2.35
C ARG A 35 11.41 23.11 -0.99
N GLU A 36 10.64 22.96 0.08
CA GLU A 36 11.21 22.67 1.41
C GLU A 36 11.84 21.27 1.46
N ALA A 37 11.17 20.29 0.83
CA ALA A 37 11.71 18.94 0.72
C ALA A 37 12.98 18.92 -0.13
N ASP A 38 13.00 19.65 -1.27
CA ASP A 38 14.18 19.76 -2.13
C ASP A 38 15.38 20.40 -1.41
N GLN A 39 15.12 21.46 -0.65
CA GLN A 39 16.16 22.12 0.15
C GLN A 39 16.70 21.20 1.24
N PHE A 40 15.81 20.48 1.93
CA PHE A 40 16.20 19.51 2.95
C PHE A 40 17.11 18.42 2.37
N VAL A 41 16.76 17.86 1.22
CA VAL A 41 17.58 16.83 0.55
C VAL A 41 18.94 17.38 0.15
N LYS A 42 19.02 18.61 -0.37
CA LYS A 42 20.30 19.25 -0.74
C LYS A 42 21.22 19.44 0.45
N VAL A 43 20.68 19.86 1.59
CA VAL A 43 21.48 20.15 2.80
C VAL A 43 21.86 18.89 3.55
N TYR A 44 20.92 17.97 3.77
CA TYR A 44 21.09 16.81 4.65
C TYR A 44 21.34 15.49 3.91
N GLY A 45 21.02 15.41 2.62
CA GLY A 45 21.25 14.20 1.82
C GLY A 45 22.68 13.66 1.91
N PRO A 46 23.73 14.48 1.79
CA PRO A 46 25.11 14.04 1.93
C PRO A 46 25.45 13.39 3.29
N PHE A 47 24.77 13.82 4.37
CA PHE A 47 24.97 13.27 5.72
C PHE A 47 24.23 11.95 5.93
N VAL A 48 23.12 11.75 5.25
CA VAL A 48 22.37 10.47 5.28
C VAL A 48 23.13 9.41 4.48
N GLY A 49 23.69 9.78 3.33
CA GLY A 49 24.37 8.87 2.44
C GLY A 49 23.47 7.77 1.93
N GLU A 50 24.04 6.60 1.68
CA GLU A 50 23.32 5.42 1.19
C GLU A 50 22.93 4.49 2.35
N ILE A 51 21.82 3.77 2.15
CA ILE A 51 21.42 2.65 3.00
C ILE A 51 21.88 1.34 2.37
N THR A 52 22.19 0.34 3.20
CA THR A 52 22.64 -0.97 2.72
C THR A 52 21.52 -1.72 2.01
N HIS A 53 21.87 -2.70 1.17
CA HIS A 53 20.90 -3.57 0.52
C HIS A 53 20.01 -4.31 1.54
N GLN A 54 20.57 -4.80 2.64
CA GLN A 54 19.80 -5.42 3.71
C GLN A 54 18.82 -4.46 4.39
N GLN A 55 19.22 -3.22 4.62
CA GLN A 55 18.34 -2.18 5.16
C GLN A 55 17.19 -1.87 4.18
N GLN A 56 17.46 -1.84 2.88
CA GLN A 56 16.42 -1.70 1.86
C GLN A 56 15.41 -2.84 1.88
N ILE A 57 15.89 -4.09 1.97
CA ILE A 57 15.03 -5.29 2.08
C ILE A 57 14.12 -5.17 3.31
N ARG A 58 14.69 -4.84 4.48
CA ARG A 58 13.91 -4.68 5.72
C ARG A 58 12.86 -3.59 5.62
N LEU A 59 13.20 -2.45 5.03
CA LEU A 59 12.24 -1.36 4.78
C LEU A 59 11.10 -1.82 3.86
N PHE A 60 11.43 -2.58 2.82
CA PHE A 60 10.43 -3.14 1.93
C PHE A 60 9.49 -4.11 2.66
N GLU A 61 10.03 -5.02 3.47
CA GLU A 61 9.25 -5.98 4.26
C GLU A 61 8.30 -5.27 5.24
N ILE A 62 8.77 -4.24 5.93
CA ILE A 62 7.95 -3.45 6.85
C ILE A 62 6.82 -2.76 6.07
N ALA A 63 7.15 -2.07 4.98
CA ALA A 63 6.17 -1.38 4.15
C ALA A 63 5.15 -2.34 3.53
N TYR A 64 5.58 -3.54 3.14
CA TYR A 64 4.70 -4.56 2.59
C TYR A 64 3.71 -5.09 3.62
N ARG A 65 4.18 -5.41 4.85
CA ARG A 65 3.28 -5.81 5.95
C ARG A 65 2.23 -4.75 6.27
N GLU A 66 2.64 -3.50 6.36
CA GLU A 66 1.72 -2.39 6.62
C GLU A 66 0.65 -2.27 5.52
N LYS A 67 1.03 -2.49 4.27
CA LYS A 67 0.07 -2.51 3.15
C LYS A 67 -0.93 -3.65 3.28
N ILE A 68 -0.48 -4.84 3.65
CA ILE A 68 -1.37 -5.99 3.88
C ILE A 68 -2.35 -5.69 5.03
N GLU A 69 -1.86 -5.20 6.16
CA GLU A 69 -2.72 -4.87 7.31
C GLU A 69 -3.71 -3.75 6.99
N TYR A 70 -3.29 -2.75 6.23
CA TYR A 70 -4.18 -1.71 5.73
C TYR A 70 -5.29 -2.29 4.85
N GLY A 71 -4.94 -3.10 3.85
CA GLY A 71 -5.91 -3.75 2.95
C GLY A 71 -6.89 -4.63 3.70
N LYS A 72 -6.41 -5.46 4.62
CA LYS A 72 -7.23 -6.28 5.52
C LYS A 72 -8.20 -5.43 6.34
N GLY A 73 -7.71 -4.33 6.90
CA GLY A 73 -8.52 -3.40 7.66
C GLY A 73 -9.65 -2.77 6.83
N VAL A 74 -9.33 -2.35 5.59
CA VAL A 74 -10.34 -1.82 4.65
C VAL A 74 -11.38 -2.88 4.31
N TYR A 75 -10.94 -4.09 3.92
CA TYR A 75 -11.81 -5.21 3.62
C TYR A 75 -12.81 -5.49 4.76
N ASN A 76 -12.30 -5.68 5.97
CA ASN A 76 -13.13 -6.00 7.14
C ASN A 76 -14.13 -4.89 7.49
N ARG A 77 -13.71 -3.61 7.36
CA ARG A 77 -14.63 -2.48 7.58
C ARG A 77 -15.74 -2.44 6.54
N GLN A 78 -15.41 -2.68 5.27
CA GLN A 78 -16.40 -2.66 4.19
C GLN A 78 -17.37 -3.85 4.27
N VAL A 79 -16.89 -5.04 4.59
CA VAL A 79 -17.75 -6.21 4.84
C VAL A 79 -18.81 -5.91 5.91
N ARG A 80 -18.39 -5.30 7.02
CA ARG A 80 -19.31 -4.89 8.08
C ARG A 80 -20.28 -3.80 7.62
N ARG A 81 -19.77 -2.79 6.91
CA ARG A 81 -20.60 -1.68 6.40
C ARG A 81 -21.65 -2.14 5.40
N LEU A 82 -21.31 -3.10 4.56
CA LEU A 82 -22.20 -3.67 3.56
C LEU A 82 -23.16 -4.73 4.14
N GLY A 83 -22.99 -5.12 5.41
CA GLY A 83 -23.83 -6.13 6.06
C GLY A 83 -23.72 -7.51 5.41
N ILE A 84 -22.57 -7.86 4.83
CA ILE A 84 -22.40 -9.14 4.16
C ILE A 84 -22.27 -10.23 5.21
N THR A 85 -23.31 -11.06 5.32
CA THR A 85 -23.29 -12.28 6.14
C THR A 85 -22.59 -13.39 5.36
N ASN A 86 -21.86 -14.25 6.06
CA ASN A 86 -21.07 -15.34 5.46
C ASN A 86 -19.94 -14.89 4.52
N ALA A 87 -19.40 -13.67 4.73
CA ALA A 87 -18.25 -13.19 3.99
C ALA A 87 -17.03 -14.10 4.23
N LEU A 88 -16.26 -14.33 3.17
CA LEU A 88 -14.99 -15.02 3.29
C LEU A 88 -14.03 -14.24 4.19
N ASN A 89 -13.30 -14.96 5.04
CA ASN A 89 -12.21 -14.38 5.81
C ASN A 89 -11.09 -13.88 4.88
N TRP A 90 -10.46 -12.76 5.25
CA TRP A 90 -9.32 -12.21 4.52
C TRP A 90 -8.25 -13.26 4.19
N ASN A 91 -7.90 -14.10 5.16
CA ASN A 91 -6.88 -15.13 4.96
C ASN A 91 -7.31 -16.28 4.04
N SER A 92 -8.61 -16.45 3.82
CA SER A 92 -9.19 -17.46 2.92
C SER A 92 -9.31 -16.97 1.48
N LEU A 93 -9.09 -15.67 1.24
CA LEU A 93 -9.12 -15.10 -0.10
C LEU A 93 -7.88 -15.53 -0.89
N ASP A 94 -8.05 -15.69 -2.19
CA ASP A 94 -6.92 -15.90 -3.12
C ASP A 94 -5.89 -14.79 -3.00
N GLN A 95 -4.60 -15.15 -2.94
CA GLN A 95 -3.53 -14.19 -2.74
C GLN A 95 -3.46 -13.15 -3.87
N ALA A 96 -3.58 -13.58 -5.12
CA ALA A 96 -3.54 -12.66 -6.26
C ALA A 96 -4.68 -11.63 -6.22
N ILE A 97 -5.86 -12.05 -5.72
CA ILE A 97 -6.99 -11.15 -5.50
C ILE A 97 -6.69 -10.15 -4.38
N ARG A 98 -6.12 -10.58 -3.26
CA ARG A 98 -5.72 -9.69 -2.16
C ARG A 98 -4.69 -8.65 -2.60
N ASP A 99 -3.67 -9.09 -3.32
CA ASP A 99 -2.60 -8.21 -3.81
C ASP A 99 -3.16 -7.19 -4.80
N THR A 100 -4.02 -7.62 -5.71
CA THR A 100 -4.73 -6.74 -6.64
C THR A 100 -5.61 -5.73 -5.91
N PHE A 101 -6.34 -6.17 -4.90
CA PHE A 101 -7.17 -5.29 -4.08
C PHE A 101 -6.34 -4.20 -3.38
N ILE A 102 -5.24 -4.57 -2.75
CA ILE A 102 -4.31 -3.63 -2.11
C ILE A 102 -3.79 -2.62 -3.13
N ASP A 103 -3.42 -3.06 -4.33
CA ASP A 103 -2.92 -2.15 -5.37
C ASP A 103 -4.01 -1.17 -5.86
N THR A 104 -5.28 -1.59 -5.94
CA THR A 104 -6.38 -0.69 -6.29
C THR A 104 -6.64 0.37 -5.22
N LEU A 105 -6.49 0.04 -3.94
CA LEU A 105 -6.60 1.01 -2.85
C LEU A 105 -5.54 2.10 -2.96
N TYR A 106 -4.32 1.76 -3.34
CA TYR A 106 -3.23 2.72 -3.54
C TYR A 106 -3.38 3.59 -4.79
N GLN A 107 -4.18 3.15 -5.75
CA GLN A 107 -4.54 4.00 -6.90
C GLN A 107 -5.60 5.06 -6.55
N GLY A 108 -6.24 4.96 -5.39
CA GLY A 108 -7.28 5.89 -4.96
C GLY A 108 -8.71 5.35 -5.05
N ASN A 109 -8.87 4.02 -5.18
CA ASN A 109 -10.19 3.39 -5.06
C ASN A 109 -10.65 3.43 -3.58
N ALA A 110 -11.00 4.62 -3.12
CA ALA A 110 -11.26 4.90 -1.71
C ALA A 110 -12.44 4.09 -1.14
N THR A 111 -13.42 3.76 -1.95
CA THR A 111 -14.60 3.04 -1.49
C THR A 111 -14.45 1.52 -1.62
N ALA A 112 -13.78 1.05 -2.64
CA ALA A 112 -13.55 -0.37 -2.96
C ALA A 112 -14.77 -1.30 -2.73
N GLN A 113 -15.97 -0.74 -2.58
CA GLN A 113 -17.17 -1.45 -2.12
C GLN A 113 -17.54 -2.60 -3.04
N GLN A 114 -17.55 -2.35 -4.35
CA GLN A 114 -17.90 -3.38 -5.33
C GLN A 114 -16.87 -4.50 -5.36
N MET A 115 -15.58 -4.17 -5.27
CA MET A 115 -14.53 -5.18 -5.23
C MET A 115 -14.62 -6.01 -3.96
N VAL A 116 -14.85 -5.37 -2.81
CA VAL A 116 -15.07 -6.08 -1.53
C VAL A 116 -16.28 -7.02 -1.61
N LYS A 117 -17.38 -6.57 -2.21
CA LYS A 117 -18.55 -7.44 -2.39
C LYS A 117 -18.22 -8.69 -3.20
N ILE A 118 -17.56 -8.53 -4.35
CA ILE A 118 -17.13 -9.68 -5.18
C ILE A 118 -16.22 -10.61 -4.38
N MET A 119 -15.24 -10.07 -3.66
CA MET A 119 -14.29 -10.85 -2.86
C MET A 119 -14.99 -11.60 -1.73
N ALA A 120 -15.86 -10.92 -0.98
CA ALA A 120 -16.54 -11.47 0.19
C ALA A 120 -17.52 -12.60 -0.19
N GLU A 121 -18.13 -12.51 -1.35
CA GLU A 121 -19.04 -13.52 -1.90
C GLU A 121 -18.30 -14.68 -2.62
N GLY A 122 -16.98 -14.75 -2.52
CA GLY A 122 -16.17 -15.82 -3.14
C GLY A 122 -16.05 -15.69 -4.65
N GLY A 123 -16.00 -14.46 -5.16
CA GLY A 123 -15.82 -14.19 -6.57
C GLY A 123 -14.51 -14.74 -7.13
N SER A 124 -14.58 -15.32 -8.32
CA SER A 124 -13.41 -15.85 -9.04
C SER A 124 -12.49 -14.73 -9.52
N ARG A 125 -11.24 -15.09 -9.85
CA ARG A 125 -10.31 -14.16 -10.51
C ARG A 125 -10.92 -13.50 -11.75
N GLN A 126 -11.71 -14.26 -12.54
CA GLN A 126 -12.38 -13.71 -13.72
C GLN A 126 -13.36 -12.59 -13.37
N LYS A 127 -14.15 -12.73 -12.30
CA LYS A 127 -15.05 -11.66 -11.85
C LYS A 127 -14.29 -10.40 -11.43
N ILE A 128 -13.13 -10.55 -10.82
CA ILE A 128 -12.26 -9.41 -10.48
C ILE A 128 -11.69 -8.77 -11.76
N ILE A 129 -11.25 -9.56 -12.73
CA ILE A 129 -10.79 -9.06 -14.04
C ILE A 129 -11.88 -8.25 -14.73
N ASP A 130 -13.09 -8.78 -14.78
CA ASP A 130 -14.23 -8.10 -15.40
C ASP A 130 -14.54 -6.78 -14.68
N TYR A 131 -14.50 -6.77 -13.35
CA TYR A 131 -14.64 -5.55 -12.57
C TYR A 131 -13.56 -4.51 -12.90
N LEU A 132 -12.29 -4.91 -12.93
CA LEU A 132 -11.17 -4.00 -13.24
C LEU A 132 -11.30 -3.35 -14.62
N ARG A 133 -11.82 -4.08 -15.59
CA ARG A 133 -12.03 -3.60 -16.97
C ARG A 133 -13.24 -2.68 -17.12
N ASN A 134 -14.26 -2.91 -16.32
CA ASN A 134 -15.54 -2.18 -16.40
C ASN A 134 -15.61 -0.95 -15.50
N ASP A 135 -14.77 -0.88 -14.44
CA ASP A 135 -14.71 0.30 -13.58
C ASP A 135 -13.96 1.43 -14.28
N SER A 136 -14.66 2.54 -14.53
CA SER A 136 -14.13 3.67 -15.32
C SER A 136 -12.91 4.33 -14.68
N ASN A 137 -12.83 4.35 -13.34
CA ASN A 137 -11.69 4.94 -12.63
C ASN A 137 -10.45 4.05 -12.71
N LEU A 138 -10.63 2.74 -12.61
CA LEU A 138 -9.52 1.79 -12.66
C LEU A 138 -9.04 1.56 -14.10
N SER A 139 -9.97 1.39 -15.04
CA SER A 139 -9.67 1.13 -16.45
C SER A 139 -9.06 2.33 -17.19
N SER A 140 -9.20 3.54 -16.67
CA SER A 140 -8.56 4.74 -17.24
C SER A 140 -7.02 4.64 -17.26
N ASP A 141 -6.41 3.94 -16.29
CA ASP A 141 -4.99 3.57 -16.31
C ASP A 141 -4.83 2.19 -16.97
N VAL A 142 -4.79 2.18 -18.29
CA VAL A 142 -4.69 0.97 -19.11
C VAL A 142 -3.46 0.12 -18.76
N ARG A 143 -2.31 0.77 -18.52
CA ARG A 143 -1.06 0.06 -18.19
C ARG A 143 -1.20 -0.70 -16.87
N ARG A 144 -1.70 -0.04 -15.84
CA ARG A 144 -1.87 -0.62 -14.52
C ARG A 144 -2.94 -1.71 -14.51
N THR A 145 -4.05 -1.48 -15.22
CA THR A 145 -5.10 -2.49 -15.40
C THR A 145 -4.58 -3.74 -16.09
N ASN A 146 -3.79 -3.62 -17.15
CA ASN A 146 -3.20 -4.76 -17.82
C ASN A 146 -2.23 -5.57 -16.94
N ILE A 147 -1.44 -4.90 -16.09
CA ILE A 147 -0.57 -5.58 -15.12
C ILE A 147 -1.40 -6.38 -14.12
N ARG A 148 -2.46 -5.78 -13.56
CA ARG A 148 -3.37 -6.45 -12.62
C ARG A 148 -4.05 -7.67 -13.23
N VAL A 149 -4.58 -7.52 -14.45
CA VAL A 149 -5.20 -8.62 -15.17
C VAL A 149 -4.22 -9.76 -15.39
N ARG A 150 -2.99 -9.47 -15.79
CA ARG A 150 -1.94 -10.49 -15.95
C ARG A 150 -1.63 -11.22 -14.64
N ASN A 151 -1.60 -10.52 -13.52
CA ASN A 151 -1.35 -11.13 -12.21
C ASN A 151 -2.50 -12.02 -11.71
N LEU A 152 -3.69 -11.87 -12.28
CA LEU A 152 -4.89 -12.66 -11.98
C LEU A 152 -5.07 -13.86 -12.94
N GLN A 153 -4.35 -13.92 -14.05
CA GLN A 153 -4.38 -15.04 -14.99
C GLN A 153 -3.49 -16.19 -14.53
#